data_91a7b35c6f651313c40ec33e04686002
#
_entry.id   91a7b35c6f651313c40ec33e04686002
#
_cell.length_a   1.000
_cell.length_b   1.000
_cell.length_c   1.000
_cell.angle_alpha   90.00
_cell.angle_beta   90.00
_cell.angle_gamma   90.00
#
_symmetry.space_group_name_H-M   'P 1'
#
loop_
_entity.id
_entity.type
_entity.pdbx_description
1 polymer ?
#
loop_
_entity_poly.entity_id
_entity_poly.type
_entity_poly.pdbx_seq_one_letter_code
_entity_poly.pdbx_strand_id
1 'polypeptide(L)'
;MTTLKMPKVDRKIIKNRDNIIKDICNFTKRRNVLAEQEELKPYETDGLTAYKQTPMLVVLPETTREVSKILSYCNKNKIKVVPRGAGTGLAGSALPLADCILLGLGKFNKILEIDYKNRCVVAQPGVTNLAITHAVQDKGFYYAPDPSSQIACSIGGNVAENSGGVHSLKY
;
A
#
# COMPACT_ATOMS: atom_id res chain seq x y z
N MET A 1 -30.08 4.80 -9.98
CA MET A 1 -28.62 4.72 -9.76
C MET A 1 -28.39 4.53 -8.27
N THR A 2 -27.84 3.40 -7.85
CA THR A 2 -27.42 3.18 -6.45
C THR A 2 -26.18 4.02 -6.19
N THR A 3 -26.30 5.10 -5.43
CA THR A 3 -25.15 5.90 -4.97
C THR A 3 -24.33 5.06 -4.01
N LEU A 4 -23.01 4.94 -4.26
CA LEU A 4 -22.09 4.31 -3.32
C LEU A 4 -22.19 5.02 -1.97
N LYS A 5 -22.47 4.26 -0.93
CA LYS A 5 -22.56 4.79 0.43
C LYS A 5 -21.30 4.42 1.20
N MET A 6 -20.44 5.41 1.47
CA MET A 6 -19.25 5.20 2.29
C MET A 6 -19.62 4.71 3.70
N PRO A 7 -18.80 3.86 4.34
CA PRO A 7 -19.02 3.42 5.71
C PRO A 7 -19.15 4.59 6.68
N LYS A 8 -19.97 4.40 7.72
CA LYS A 8 -20.16 5.42 8.76
C LYS A 8 -18.83 5.69 9.49
N VAL A 9 -18.50 6.97 9.58
CA VAL A 9 -17.26 7.45 10.25
C VAL A 9 -17.39 7.30 11.77
N ASP A 10 -16.37 6.74 12.41
CA ASP A 10 -16.25 6.73 13.87
C ASP A 10 -15.73 8.09 14.36
N ARG A 11 -16.66 8.92 14.87
CA ARG A 11 -16.31 10.26 15.38
C ARG A 11 -15.41 10.24 16.62
N LYS A 12 -15.36 9.13 17.39
CA LYS A 12 -14.47 9.02 18.54
C LYS A 12 -13.02 8.89 18.08
N ILE A 13 -12.78 8.11 17.04
CA ILE A 13 -11.46 7.97 16.42
C ILE A 13 -10.99 9.32 15.89
N ILE A 14 -11.83 10.04 15.13
CA ILE A 14 -11.47 11.35 14.59
C ILE A 14 -11.16 12.36 15.71
N LYS A 15 -11.97 12.43 16.79
CA LYS A 15 -11.70 13.30 17.92
C LYS A 15 -10.39 13.00 18.66
N ASN A 16 -9.91 11.76 18.59
CA ASN A 16 -8.65 11.33 19.22
C ASN A 16 -7.44 11.39 18.28
N ARG A 17 -7.57 11.99 17.11
CA ARG A 17 -6.56 12.02 16.03
C ARG A 17 -5.18 12.46 16.52
N ASP A 18 -5.10 13.53 17.30
CA ASP A 18 -3.82 14.08 17.74
C ASP A 18 -3.06 13.15 18.70
N ASN A 19 -3.78 12.43 19.57
CA ASN A 19 -3.17 11.40 20.40
C ASN A 19 -2.73 10.19 19.56
N ILE A 20 -3.53 9.79 18.57
CA ILE A 20 -3.16 8.72 17.64
C ILE A 20 -1.87 9.08 16.90
N ILE A 21 -1.72 10.34 16.43
CA ILE A 21 -0.49 10.82 15.79
C ILE A 21 0.71 10.66 16.73
N LYS A 22 0.59 11.12 17.99
CA LYS A 22 1.65 11.01 18.99
C LYS A 22 2.06 9.56 19.23
N ASP A 23 1.08 8.67 19.38
CA ASP A 23 1.32 7.25 19.62
C ASP A 23 2.01 6.57 18.43
N ILE A 24 1.55 6.85 17.21
CA ILE A 24 2.15 6.31 15.97
C ILE A 24 3.60 6.80 15.80
N CYS A 25 3.91 8.04 16.18
CA CYS A 25 5.27 8.58 16.15
C CYS A 25 6.23 7.85 17.11
N ASN A 26 5.74 7.06 18.08
CA ASN A 26 6.60 6.19 18.91
C ASN A 26 7.01 4.89 18.18
N PHE A 27 6.36 4.56 17.07
CA PHE A 27 6.60 3.32 16.31
C PHE A 27 7.42 3.55 15.05
N THR A 28 7.34 4.75 14.46
CA THR A 28 8.07 5.14 13.24
C THR A 28 8.54 6.60 13.35
N LYS A 29 9.40 7.02 12.41
CA LYS A 29 9.90 8.40 12.37
C LYS A 29 8.77 9.39 12.11
N ARG A 30 8.79 10.57 12.75
CA ARG A 30 7.75 11.62 12.55
C ARG A 30 7.53 11.96 11.07
N ARG A 31 8.59 12.03 10.26
CA ARG A 31 8.53 12.30 8.82
C ARG A 31 7.77 11.23 8.01
N ASN A 32 7.51 10.08 8.59
CA ASN A 32 6.77 8.97 7.98
C ASN A 32 5.28 9.01 8.34
N VAL A 33 4.85 9.98 9.14
CA VAL A 33 3.46 10.17 9.56
C VAL A 33 2.95 11.46 8.93
N LEU A 34 2.16 11.33 7.87
CA LEU A 34 1.56 12.44 7.13
C LEU A 34 0.20 12.76 7.75
N ALA A 35 -0.01 14.01 8.09
CA ALA A 35 -1.20 14.44 8.83
C ALA A 35 -1.81 15.73 8.30
N GLU A 36 -1.05 16.53 7.54
CA GLU A 36 -1.53 17.77 6.98
C GLU A 36 -2.37 17.52 5.72
N GLN A 37 -3.34 18.38 5.47
CA GLN A 37 -4.32 18.19 4.38
C GLN A 37 -3.63 18.04 3.02
N GLU A 38 -2.59 18.83 2.76
CA GLU A 38 -1.82 18.81 1.52
C GLU A 38 -1.06 17.50 1.35
N GLU A 39 -0.54 16.92 2.44
CA GLU A 39 0.17 15.64 2.45
C GLU A 39 -0.78 14.45 2.23
N LEU A 40 -2.03 14.55 2.68
CA LEU A 40 -3.03 13.49 2.57
C LEU A 40 -3.69 13.45 1.18
N LYS A 41 -3.77 14.58 0.49
CA LYS A 41 -4.46 14.73 -0.80
C LYS A 41 -4.00 13.74 -1.89
N PRO A 42 -2.71 13.41 -2.06
CA PRO A 42 -2.26 12.41 -3.03
C PRO A 42 -2.79 10.99 -2.77
N TYR A 43 -3.32 10.74 -1.58
CA TYR A 43 -3.82 9.44 -1.14
C TYR A 43 -5.35 9.34 -1.10
N GLU A 44 -6.08 10.38 -1.52
CA GLU A 44 -7.55 10.46 -1.44
C GLU A 44 -8.28 9.53 -2.42
N THR A 45 -7.58 8.98 -3.41
CA THR A 45 -8.13 8.10 -4.44
C THR A 45 -7.16 6.95 -4.75
N ASP A 46 -7.64 5.90 -5.39
CA ASP A 46 -6.83 4.87 -6.06
C ASP A 46 -6.95 5.01 -7.59
N GLY A 47 -6.61 3.96 -8.36
CA GLY A 47 -6.76 3.96 -9.81
C GLY A 47 -8.20 4.11 -10.29
N LEU A 48 -9.19 3.76 -9.44
CA LEU A 48 -10.61 4.06 -9.67
C LEU A 48 -10.90 5.50 -9.22
N THR A 49 -10.64 6.46 -10.08
CA THR A 49 -10.74 7.90 -9.78
C THR A 49 -12.18 8.41 -9.55
N ALA A 50 -13.18 7.55 -9.69
CA ALA A 50 -14.59 7.92 -9.51
C ALA A 50 -14.95 8.27 -8.05
N TYR A 51 -14.16 7.81 -7.08
CA TYR A 51 -14.39 8.03 -5.66
C TYR A 51 -13.19 8.68 -5.00
N LYS A 52 -13.46 9.57 -4.04
CA LYS A 52 -12.44 10.29 -3.29
C LYS A 52 -12.80 10.31 -1.82
N GLN A 53 -11.82 9.98 -0.99
CA GLN A 53 -11.93 10.07 0.46
C GLN A 53 -10.55 10.31 1.06
N THR A 54 -10.36 11.45 1.70
CA THR A 54 -9.11 11.73 2.42
C THR A 54 -9.02 10.84 3.66
N PRO A 55 -7.90 10.11 3.89
CA PRO A 55 -7.70 9.32 5.10
C PRO A 55 -7.49 10.23 6.32
N MET A 56 -7.66 9.69 7.54
CA MET A 56 -7.33 10.41 8.77
C MET A 56 -5.82 10.68 8.87
N LEU A 57 -5.01 9.67 8.55
CA LEU A 57 -3.55 9.71 8.54
C LEU A 57 -3.01 8.82 7.42
N VAL A 58 -1.81 9.15 6.92
CA VAL A 58 -0.99 8.24 6.12
C VAL A 58 0.28 7.91 6.91
N VAL A 59 0.64 6.63 6.99
CA VAL A 59 1.86 6.17 7.63
C VAL A 59 2.69 5.38 6.63
N LEU A 60 3.98 5.73 6.52
CA LEU A 60 4.93 5.15 5.56
C LEU A 60 6.05 4.40 6.30
N PRO A 61 5.79 3.20 6.85
CA PRO A 61 6.79 2.47 7.63
C PRO A 61 7.98 2.04 6.77
N GLU A 62 9.14 1.89 7.40
CA GLU A 62 10.39 1.48 6.75
C GLU A 62 10.77 0.02 7.09
N THR A 63 10.16 -0.56 8.12
CA THR A 63 10.48 -1.91 8.60
C THR A 63 9.24 -2.73 8.94
N THR A 64 9.34 -4.05 8.80
CA THR A 64 8.28 -5.00 9.22
C THR A 64 7.93 -4.85 10.70
N ARG A 65 8.92 -4.51 11.55
CA ARG A 65 8.69 -4.25 12.97
C ARG A 65 7.80 -3.04 13.21
N GLU A 66 7.98 -1.96 12.43
CA GLU A 66 7.10 -0.79 12.48
C GLU A 66 5.67 -1.16 12.06
N VAL A 67 5.52 -1.89 10.94
CA VAL A 67 4.21 -2.39 10.46
C VAL A 67 3.51 -3.19 11.56
N SER A 68 4.22 -4.16 12.17
CA SER A 68 3.67 -5.00 13.24
C SER A 68 3.17 -4.17 14.43
N LYS A 69 3.95 -3.18 14.89
CA LYS A 69 3.56 -2.30 15.99
C LYS A 69 2.34 -1.44 15.65
N ILE A 70 2.32 -0.86 14.44
CA ILE A 70 1.21 -0.04 13.96
C ILE A 70 -0.07 -0.87 13.89
N LEU A 71 -0.02 -2.06 13.28
CA LEU A 71 -1.17 -2.95 13.17
C LEU A 71 -1.68 -3.41 14.54
N SER A 72 -0.77 -3.76 15.47
CA SER A 72 -1.11 -4.13 16.84
C SER A 72 -1.81 -2.98 17.58
N TYR A 73 -1.29 -1.76 17.46
CA TYR A 73 -1.91 -0.56 18.02
C TYR A 73 -3.30 -0.30 17.43
N CYS A 74 -3.44 -0.36 16.11
CA CYS A 74 -4.71 -0.17 15.42
C CYS A 74 -5.76 -1.21 15.85
N ASN A 75 -5.35 -2.48 15.93
CA ASN A 75 -6.24 -3.56 16.38
C ASN A 75 -6.74 -3.35 17.82
N LYS A 76 -5.83 -2.99 18.75
CA LYS A 76 -6.15 -2.70 20.15
C LYS A 76 -7.14 -1.53 20.27
N ASN A 77 -6.96 -0.48 19.48
CA ASN A 77 -7.75 0.75 19.54
C ASN A 77 -8.92 0.76 18.54
N LYS A 78 -9.16 -0.36 17.81
CA LYS A 78 -10.24 -0.50 16.81
C LYS A 78 -10.16 0.55 15.69
N ILE A 79 -8.94 0.99 15.34
CA ILE A 79 -8.69 1.91 14.24
C ILE A 79 -8.63 1.11 12.92
N LYS A 80 -9.38 1.55 11.92
CA LYS A 80 -9.37 0.93 10.59
C LYS A 80 -8.03 1.18 9.91
N VAL A 81 -7.51 0.17 9.21
CA VAL A 81 -6.29 0.27 8.41
C VAL A 81 -6.60 -0.07 6.96
N VAL A 82 -6.13 0.77 6.04
CA VAL A 82 -6.18 0.50 4.61
C VAL A 82 -4.75 0.35 4.11
N PRO A 83 -4.29 -0.85 3.74
CA PRO A 83 -2.96 -1.03 3.16
C PRO A 83 -2.93 -0.47 1.74
N ARG A 84 -1.79 0.12 1.35
CA ARG A 84 -1.61 0.68 0.01
C ARG A 84 -0.21 0.40 -0.52
N GLY A 85 -0.14 -0.19 -1.71
CA GLY A 85 1.06 -0.22 -2.54
C GLY A 85 1.16 1.06 -3.37
N ALA A 86 1.13 0.95 -4.69
CA ALA A 86 1.13 2.11 -5.60
C ALA A 86 -0.26 2.76 -5.78
N GLY A 87 -1.34 2.09 -5.38
CA GLY A 87 -2.71 2.59 -5.55
C GLY A 87 -3.22 2.55 -6.98
N THR A 88 -2.70 1.66 -7.81
CA THR A 88 -3.10 1.50 -9.22
C THR A 88 -4.33 0.63 -9.44
N GLY A 89 -4.86 -0.01 -8.37
CA GLY A 89 -6.04 -0.87 -8.44
C GLY A 89 -7.31 -0.10 -8.84
N LEU A 90 -8.23 -0.80 -9.52
CA LEU A 90 -9.48 -0.25 -10.05
C LEU A 90 -10.72 -0.72 -9.27
N ALA A 91 -10.51 -1.44 -8.17
CA ALA A 91 -11.59 -2.05 -7.39
C ALA A 91 -11.96 -1.28 -6.10
N GLY A 92 -11.31 -0.15 -5.84
CA GLY A 92 -11.52 0.64 -4.62
C GLY A 92 -10.87 0.06 -3.36
N SER A 93 -10.06 -0.99 -3.47
CA SER A 93 -9.42 -1.67 -2.33
C SER A 93 -8.37 -0.80 -1.62
N ALA A 94 -7.73 0.13 -2.33
CA ALA A 94 -6.82 1.11 -1.78
C ALA A 94 -7.47 2.48 -1.52
N LEU A 95 -8.78 2.62 -1.72
CA LEU A 95 -9.54 3.82 -1.39
C LEU A 95 -9.63 3.96 0.14
N PRO A 96 -9.16 5.04 0.74
CA PRO A 96 -9.18 5.19 2.19
C PRO A 96 -10.59 5.42 2.75
N LEU A 97 -10.70 5.27 4.07
CA LEU A 97 -11.85 5.69 4.86
C LEU A 97 -11.48 6.96 5.64
N ALA A 98 -12.46 7.81 5.94
CA ALA A 98 -12.22 9.06 6.66
C ALA A 98 -11.60 8.89 8.05
N ASP A 99 -11.86 7.75 8.69
CA ASP A 99 -11.41 7.39 10.04
C ASP A 99 -10.36 6.26 10.04
N CYS A 100 -9.64 6.08 8.92
CA CYS A 100 -8.60 5.07 8.81
C CYS A 100 -7.18 5.66 8.92
N ILE A 101 -6.24 4.78 9.21
CA ILE A 101 -4.83 4.96 8.90
C ILE A 101 -4.57 4.27 7.55
N LEU A 102 -4.13 5.04 6.54
CA LEU A 102 -3.64 4.46 5.30
C LEU A 102 -2.19 4.06 5.51
N LEU A 103 -1.90 2.77 5.36
CA LEU A 103 -0.57 2.19 5.56
C LEU A 103 0.12 2.01 4.21
N GLY A 104 0.96 2.98 3.83
CA GLY A 104 1.67 2.97 2.55
C GLY A 104 2.97 2.17 2.61
N LEU A 105 3.11 1.16 1.76
CA LEU A 105 4.26 0.24 1.76
C LEU A 105 5.33 0.58 0.71
N GLY A 106 5.26 1.74 0.07
CA GLY A 106 6.19 2.14 -0.99
C GLY A 106 7.67 2.22 -0.57
N LYS A 107 7.97 2.33 0.73
CA LYS A 107 9.35 2.30 1.25
C LYS A 107 9.97 0.89 1.33
N PHE A 108 9.17 -0.15 1.19
CA PHE A 108 9.62 -1.54 1.08
C PHE A 108 9.97 -1.86 -0.37
N ASN A 109 10.99 -1.22 -0.94
CA ASN A 109 11.29 -1.23 -2.37
C ASN A 109 12.62 -1.91 -2.74
N LYS A 110 13.10 -2.85 -1.91
CA LYS A 110 14.36 -3.55 -2.15
C LYS A 110 14.13 -4.94 -2.73
N ILE A 111 14.92 -5.30 -3.76
CA ILE A 111 15.16 -6.68 -4.14
C ILE A 111 16.23 -7.20 -3.18
N LEU A 112 15.90 -8.25 -2.43
CA LEU A 112 16.75 -8.77 -1.35
C LEU A 112 17.68 -9.86 -1.85
N GLU A 113 17.20 -10.69 -2.80
CA GLU A 113 17.93 -11.83 -3.34
C GLU A 113 17.45 -12.13 -4.76
N ILE A 114 18.38 -12.59 -5.61
CA ILE A 114 18.08 -13.13 -6.93
C ILE A 114 18.73 -14.51 -7.02
N ASP A 115 17.92 -15.55 -7.04
CA ASP A 115 18.37 -16.95 -7.19
C ASP A 115 18.10 -17.43 -8.62
N TYR A 116 19.11 -17.29 -9.47
CA TYR A 116 19.02 -17.72 -10.87
C TYR A 116 18.89 -19.25 -11.01
N LYS A 117 19.46 -20.03 -10.09
CA LYS A 117 19.40 -21.50 -10.11
C LYS A 117 17.96 -21.99 -9.92
N ASN A 118 17.26 -21.42 -8.96
CA ASN A 118 15.88 -21.77 -8.65
C ASN A 118 14.86 -20.86 -9.37
N ARG A 119 15.35 -19.86 -10.15
CA ARG A 119 14.52 -18.89 -10.89
C ARG A 119 13.56 -18.12 -9.98
N CYS A 120 14.06 -17.66 -8.84
CA CYS A 120 13.30 -16.95 -7.83
C CYS A 120 13.94 -15.60 -7.52
N VAL A 121 13.07 -14.65 -7.13
CA VAL A 121 13.47 -13.34 -6.60
C VAL A 121 12.79 -13.15 -5.25
N VAL A 122 13.56 -12.77 -4.24
CA VAL A 122 13.04 -12.32 -2.95
C VAL A 122 12.98 -10.80 -2.97
N ALA A 123 11.78 -10.25 -2.98
CA ALA A 123 11.54 -8.82 -3.08
C ALA A 123 10.63 -8.32 -1.96
N GLN A 124 10.83 -7.08 -1.55
CA GLN A 124 9.93 -6.39 -0.65
C GLN A 124 8.64 -5.97 -1.39
N PRO A 125 7.49 -5.85 -0.71
CA PRO A 125 6.18 -5.67 -1.35
C PRO A 125 6.02 -4.36 -2.13
N GLY A 126 6.83 -3.35 -1.88
CA GLY A 126 6.80 -2.07 -2.59
C GLY A 126 7.67 -2.02 -3.85
N VAL A 127 8.42 -3.09 -4.18
CA VAL A 127 9.15 -3.19 -5.46
C VAL A 127 8.16 -3.15 -6.60
N THR A 128 8.44 -2.36 -7.65
CA THR A 128 7.56 -2.34 -8.83
C THR A 128 7.70 -3.64 -9.63
N ASN A 129 6.61 -4.06 -10.28
CA ASN A 129 6.61 -5.25 -11.12
C ASN A 129 7.74 -5.22 -12.15
N LEU A 130 7.84 -4.12 -12.91
CA LEU A 130 8.84 -3.99 -13.98
C LEU A 130 10.28 -3.95 -13.44
N ALA A 131 10.50 -3.45 -12.21
CA ALA A 131 11.83 -3.45 -11.60
C ALA A 131 12.39 -4.86 -11.40
N ILE A 132 11.54 -5.86 -11.17
CA ILE A 132 11.97 -7.28 -11.07
C ILE A 132 12.51 -7.74 -12.41
N THR A 133 11.79 -7.48 -13.52
CA THR A 133 12.25 -7.81 -14.87
C THR A 133 13.59 -7.11 -15.18
N HIS A 134 13.70 -5.80 -14.90
CA HIS A 134 14.94 -5.05 -15.14
C HIS A 134 16.13 -5.60 -14.36
N ALA A 135 15.91 -6.14 -13.15
CA ALA A 135 16.97 -6.70 -12.32
C ALA A 135 17.53 -8.03 -12.84
N VAL A 136 16.80 -8.73 -13.72
CA VAL A 136 17.17 -10.08 -14.19
C VAL A 136 17.34 -10.21 -15.71
N GLN A 137 16.97 -9.17 -16.48
CA GLN A 137 16.95 -9.21 -17.95
C GLN A 137 18.34 -9.45 -18.56
N ASP A 138 19.41 -8.97 -17.94
CA ASP A 138 20.79 -9.12 -18.44
C ASP A 138 21.23 -10.60 -18.43
N LYS A 139 20.52 -11.46 -17.70
CA LYS A 139 20.74 -12.90 -17.65
C LYS A 139 19.71 -13.68 -18.46
N GLY A 140 18.91 -13.02 -19.29
CA GLY A 140 17.90 -13.63 -20.14
C GLY A 140 16.64 -14.07 -19.42
N PHE A 141 16.37 -13.52 -18.21
CA PHE A 141 15.15 -13.78 -17.44
C PHE A 141 14.21 -12.59 -17.48
N TYR A 142 12.94 -12.83 -17.17
CA TYR A 142 11.93 -11.79 -16.95
C TYR A 142 10.89 -12.30 -15.95
N TYR A 143 10.18 -11.36 -15.32
CA TYR A 143 9.05 -11.67 -14.45
C TYR A 143 7.78 -11.72 -15.29
N ALA A 144 7.19 -12.90 -15.43
CA ALA A 144 6.11 -13.16 -16.40
C ALA A 144 4.79 -12.43 -16.14
N PRO A 145 4.28 -12.27 -14.89
CA PRO A 145 3.08 -11.48 -14.64
C PRO A 145 3.29 -10.01 -15.04
N ASP A 146 2.44 -9.49 -15.94
CA ASP A 146 2.62 -8.17 -16.55
C ASP A 146 1.31 -7.37 -16.63
N PRO A 147 0.72 -6.99 -15.48
CA PRO A 147 -0.46 -6.13 -15.49
C PRO A 147 -0.17 -4.83 -16.24
N SER A 148 -1.19 -4.23 -16.85
CA SER A 148 -1.05 -2.98 -17.63
C SER A 148 -0.38 -1.85 -16.84
N SER A 149 -0.47 -1.89 -15.51
CA SER A 149 0.17 -0.96 -14.58
C SER A 149 1.59 -1.36 -14.15
N GLN A 150 2.24 -2.35 -14.80
CA GLN A 150 3.53 -2.93 -14.35
C GLN A 150 4.66 -1.93 -14.13
N ILE A 151 4.63 -0.77 -14.79
CA ILE A 151 5.59 0.31 -14.60
C ILE A 151 5.47 0.97 -13.21
N ALA A 152 4.28 0.95 -12.63
CA ALA A 152 3.96 1.67 -11.39
C ALA A 152 3.49 0.75 -10.25
N CYS A 153 2.76 -0.34 -10.56
CA CYS A 153 2.20 -1.21 -9.53
C CYS A 153 3.29 -1.92 -8.72
N SER A 154 3.03 -2.12 -7.43
CA SER A 154 3.93 -2.83 -6.54
C SER A 154 3.66 -4.33 -6.55
N ILE A 155 4.70 -5.15 -6.35
CA ILE A 155 4.55 -6.61 -6.33
C ILE A 155 3.60 -7.08 -5.22
N GLY A 156 3.63 -6.44 -4.05
CA GLY A 156 2.68 -6.76 -2.97
C GLY A 156 1.23 -6.43 -3.34
N GLY A 157 1.01 -5.34 -4.10
CA GLY A 157 -0.30 -5.01 -4.67
C GLY A 157 -0.76 -6.04 -5.70
N ASN A 158 0.13 -6.48 -6.60
CA ASN A 158 -0.18 -7.49 -7.60
C ASN A 158 -0.61 -8.82 -6.95
N VAL A 159 0.07 -9.24 -5.88
CA VAL A 159 -0.30 -10.45 -5.13
C VAL A 159 -1.66 -10.28 -4.45
N ALA A 160 -1.88 -9.13 -3.79
CA ALA A 160 -3.13 -8.85 -3.08
C ALA A 160 -4.36 -8.78 -4.01
N GLU A 161 -4.19 -8.24 -5.21
CA GLU A 161 -5.25 -8.07 -6.23
C GLU A 161 -5.33 -9.24 -7.23
N ASN A 162 -4.41 -10.21 -7.14
CA ASN A 162 -4.28 -11.31 -8.11
C ASN A 162 -4.08 -10.80 -9.55
N SER A 163 -3.22 -9.81 -9.73
CA SER A 163 -2.99 -9.09 -10.99
C SER A 163 -1.93 -9.78 -11.86
N GLY A 164 -2.33 -10.68 -12.73
CA GLY A 164 -1.43 -11.49 -13.57
C GLY A 164 -1.07 -10.89 -14.94
N GLY A 165 -1.88 -9.97 -15.47
CA GLY A 165 -1.70 -9.44 -16.82
C GLY A 165 -2.04 -10.43 -17.93
N VAL A 166 -1.51 -10.23 -19.15
CA VAL A 166 -1.81 -11.09 -20.32
C VAL A 166 -1.26 -12.50 -20.17
N HIS A 167 -0.23 -12.72 -19.36
CA HIS A 167 0.37 -14.02 -19.10
C HIS A 167 -0.34 -14.83 -18.00
N SER A 168 -1.41 -14.31 -17.40
CA SER A 168 -2.11 -14.95 -16.28
C SER A 168 -2.75 -16.32 -16.63
N LEU A 169 -2.93 -16.63 -17.90
CA LEU A 169 -3.45 -17.94 -18.33
C LEU A 169 -2.48 -19.09 -18.00
N LYS A 170 -1.17 -18.80 -17.95
CA LYS A 170 -0.13 -19.81 -17.72
C LYS A 170 0.67 -19.57 -16.43
N TYR A 171 0.90 -18.33 -16.07
CA TYR A 171 1.76 -17.91 -14.98
C TYR A 171 1.00 -17.12 -13.92
#